data_22ac483a2bb9e02733dbaa2fd45b8e09
#
_entry.id   22ac483a2bb9e02733dbaa2fd45b8e09
#
_cell.length_a   1.000
_cell.length_b   1.000
_cell.length_c   1.000
_cell.angle_alpha   90.00
_cell.angle_beta   90.00
_cell.angle_gamma   90.00
#
_symmetry.space_group_name_H-M   'P 1'
#
loop_
_entity.id
_entity.type
_entity.pdbx_description
1 polymer ?
#
loop_
_entity_poly.entity_id
_entity_poly.type
_entity_poly.pdbx_seq_one_letter_code
_entity_poly.pdbx_strand_id
1 'polypeptide(L)'
;MKKVIRGRLYDTEKATEIGYDSYSNRRDFSYWCETLYRKRTGEFFLYGEGGPASKYSVCCGQNEWSDGEKIIPLSFGEAQKWTEEHLDADTYMKYFKLSDNVHDKETVSIRLSAAAIDKLKIMASKKDASVSETIEQLIMQSDLK
;
A
#
# COMPACT_ATOMS: atom_id res chain seq x y z
N MET A 1 6.56 7.28 -13.78
CA MET A 1 5.14 7.09 -14.16
C MET A 1 4.22 7.74 -13.13
N LYS A 2 3.14 8.32 -13.54
CA LYS A 2 2.10 8.81 -12.64
C LYS A 2 0.73 8.51 -13.22
N LYS A 3 -0.22 8.21 -12.32
CA LYS A 3 -1.58 7.84 -12.72
C LYS A 3 -2.58 8.23 -11.64
N VAL A 4 -3.77 8.61 -12.07
CA VAL A 4 -4.90 8.85 -11.15
C VAL A 4 -5.78 7.61 -11.14
N ILE A 5 -6.00 7.05 -9.96
CA ILE A 5 -6.85 5.87 -9.77
C ILE A 5 -7.82 6.18 -8.64
N ARG A 6 -9.11 6.12 -8.92
CA ARG A 6 -10.18 6.40 -7.94
C ARG A 6 -10.01 7.77 -7.27
N GLY A 7 -9.59 8.77 -8.06
CA GLY A 7 -9.42 10.13 -7.57
C GLY A 7 -8.14 10.39 -6.78
N ARG A 8 -7.23 9.44 -6.72
CA ARG A 8 -5.95 9.57 -6.02
C ARG A 8 -4.78 9.51 -7.00
N LEU A 9 -3.81 10.39 -6.79
CA LEU A 9 -2.61 10.45 -7.63
C LEU A 9 -1.55 9.47 -7.08
N TYR A 10 -1.01 8.66 -7.97
CA TYR A 10 0.12 7.76 -7.71
C TYR A 10 1.27 8.15 -8.63
N ASP A 11 2.39 8.58 -8.04
CA ASP A 11 3.54 9.12 -8.77
C ASP A 11 4.83 8.47 -8.24
N THR A 12 5.48 7.68 -9.08
CA THR A 12 6.71 6.97 -8.71
C THR A 12 7.88 7.91 -8.43
N GLU A 13 7.87 9.13 -8.99
CA GLU A 13 8.93 10.10 -8.77
C GLU A 13 8.83 10.77 -7.40
N LYS A 14 7.62 10.89 -6.85
CA LYS A 14 7.37 11.56 -5.57
C LYS A 14 7.23 10.61 -4.40
N ALA A 15 7.02 9.33 -4.66
CA ALA A 15 6.87 8.31 -3.62
C ALA A 15 8.23 7.77 -3.19
N THR A 16 8.26 7.20 -1.99
CA THR A 16 9.46 6.55 -1.47
C THR A 16 9.51 5.10 -1.95
N GLU A 17 10.59 4.73 -2.63
CA GLU A 17 10.82 3.34 -3.03
C GLU A 17 11.17 2.51 -1.80
N ILE A 18 10.44 1.42 -1.59
CA ILE A 18 10.69 0.49 -0.49
C ILE A 18 11.63 -0.62 -0.93
N GLY A 19 11.38 -1.18 -2.11
CA GLY A 19 12.21 -2.24 -2.68
C GLY A 19 11.59 -2.78 -3.95
N TYR A 20 12.32 -3.65 -4.63
CA TYR A 20 11.85 -4.25 -5.88
C TYR A 20 12.22 -5.72 -5.96
N ASP A 21 11.50 -6.45 -6.78
CA ASP A 21 11.80 -7.82 -7.15
C ASP A 21 11.56 -7.99 -8.64
N SER A 22 12.31 -8.89 -9.26
CA SER A 22 12.22 -9.08 -10.69
C SER A 22 12.46 -10.54 -11.06
N TYR A 23 11.91 -10.93 -12.19
CA TYR A 23 12.10 -12.25 -12.77
C TYR A 23 12.74 -12.10 -14.13
N SER A 24 13.88 -12.80 -14.33
CA SER A 24 14.62 -12.85 -15.57
C SER A 24 15.16 -11.47 -16.01
N ASN A 25 15.37 -11.27 -17.30
CA ASN A 25 15.92 -10.05 -17.86
C ASN A 25 15.08 -9.57 -19.06
N ARG A 26 15.33 -8.36 -19.54
CA ARG A 26 14.51 -7.74 -20.59
C ARG A 26 14.51 -8.46 -21.94
N ARG A 27 15.39 -9.42 -22.14
CA ARG A 27 15.42 -10.24 -23.35
C ARG A 27 14.46 -11.42 -23.28
N ASP A 28 13.99 -11.75 -22.08
CA ASP A 28 13.01 -12.81 -21.86
C ASP A 28 11.59 -12.23 -21.98
N PHE A 29 10.77 -12.83 -22.80
CA PHE A 29 9.38 -12.38 -22.97
C PHE A 29 8.57 -12.50 -21.69
N SER A 30 8.97 -13.36 -20.77
CA SER A 30 8.33 -13.56 -19.46
C SER A 30 8.87 -12.64 -18.36
N TYR A 31 9.81 -11.75 -18.69
CA TYR A 31 10.39 -10.80 -17.76
C TYR A 31 9.32 -9.96 -17.07
N TRP A 32 9.52 -9.73 -15.77
CA TRP A 32 8.74 -8.74 -15.04
C TRP A 32 9.60 -8.12 -13.94
N CYS A 33 9.23 -6.92 -13.55
CA CYS A 33 9.82 -6.22 -12.41
C CYS A 33 8.72 -5.50 -11.66
N GLU A 34 8.70 -5.63 -10.36
CA GLU A 34 7.76 -4.95 -9.48
C GLU A 34 8.54 -4.13 -8.46
N THR A 35 8.10 -2.90 -8.24
CA THR A 35 8.68 -1.99 -7.26
C THR A 35 7.59 -1.51 -6.32
N LEU A 36 7.79 -1.68 -5.03
CA LEU A 36 6.86 -1.23 -4.01
C LEU A 36 7.21 0.20 -3.58
N TYR A 37 6.21 1.06 -3.57
CA TYR A 37 6.33 2.46 -3.18
C TYR A 37 5.40 2.80 -2.03
N ARG A 38 5.81 3.78 -1.22
CA ARG A 38 4.96 4.38 -0.20
C ARG A 38 4.84 5.88 -0.45
N LYS A 39 3.61 6.36 -0.50
CA LYS A 39 3.32 7.79 -0.65
C LYS A 39 3.57 8.53 0.66
N ARG A 40 3.73 9.84 0.57
CA ARG A 40 3.87 10.70 1.77
C ARG A 40 2.67 10.58 2.70
N THR A 41 1.50 10.27 2.15
CA THR A 41 0.26 10.04 2.92
C THR A 41 0.22 8.69 3.64
N GLY A 42 1.23 7.83 3.41
CA GLY A 42 1.28 6.50 4.01
C GLY A 42 0.66 5.40 3.16
N GLU A 43 0.04 5.72 2.04
CA GLU A 43 -0.56 4.73 1.12
C GLU A 43 0.53 4.01 0.34
N PHE A 44 0.31 2.73 0.07
CA PHE A 44 1.22 1.88 -0.69
C PHE A 44 0.70 1.65 -2.10
N PHE A 45 1.60 1.50 -3.04
CA PHE A 45 1.27 1.04 -4.38
C PHE A 45 2.44 0.30 -5.00
N LEU A 46 2.11 -0.58 -5.93
CA LEU A 46 3.08 -1.36 -6.67
C LEU A 46 3.18 -0.81 -8.09
N TYR A 47 4.38 -0.55 -8.56
CA TYR A 47 4.64 -0.30 -9.97
C TYR A 47 5.18 -1.59 -10.58
N GLY A 48 4.48 -2.11 -11.56
CA GLY A 48 4.89 -3.32 -12.26
C GLY A 48 5.09 -3.09 -13.74
N GLU A 49 6.10 -3.71 -14.31
CA GLU A 49 6.35 -3.74 -15.75
C GLU A 49 6.78 -5.13 -16.17
N GLY A 50 6.59 -5.46 -17.43
CA GLY A 50 7.01 -6.76 -17.90
C GLY A 50 6.87 -6.93 -19.40
N GLY A 51 7.44 -8.04 -19.89
CA GLY A 51 7.44 -8.39 -21.30
C GLY A 51 6.11 -8.94 -21.81
N PRO A 52 6.03 -9.27 -23.11
CA PRO A 52 4.77 -9.68 -23.75
C PRO A 52 4.20 -11.01 -23.25
N ALA A 53 5.00 -11.82 -22.56
CA ALA A 53 4.53 -13.08 -21.96
C ALA A 53 4.44 -13.00 -20.43
N SER A 54 4.52 -11.79 -19.86
CA SER A 54 4.40 -11.56 -18.41
C SER A 54 2.97 -11.20 -18.02
N LYS A 55 2.72 -11.16 -16.72
CA LYS A 55 1.44 -10.69 -16.16
C LYS A 55 1.13 -9.22 -16.44
N TYR A 56 2.13 -8.45 -16.91
CA TYR A 56 1.98 -7.04 -17.26
C TYR A 56 1.81 -6.80 -18.76
N SER A 57 1.78 -7.87 -19.56
CA SER A 57 1.60 -7.75 -21.00
C SER A 57 0.29 -7.05 -21.38
N VAL A 58 0.32 -6.33 -22.50
CA VAL A 58 -0.83 -5.62 -23.02
C VAL A 58 -1.19 -6.20 -24.39
N CYS A 59 -2.46 -6.50 -24.61
CA CYS A 59 -2.95 -6.95 -25.89
C CYS A 59 -2.98 -5.76 -26.87
N CYS A 60 -2.23 -5.83 -27.96
CA CYS A 60 -2.13 -4.75 -28.93
C CYS A 60 -2.77 -5.09 -30.28
N GLY A 61 -3.31 -6.31 -30.43
CA GLY A 61 -3.99 -6.76 -31.64
C GLY A 61 -4.55 -8.16 -31.46
N GLN A 62 -5.02 -8.75 -32.56
CA GLN A 62 -5.55 -10.11 -32.51
C GLN A 62 -4.39 -11.10 -32.30
N ASN A 63 -4.34 -11.72 -31.10
CA ASN A 63 -3.27 -12.62 -30.67
C ASN A 63 -1.88 -11.97 -30.64
N GLU A 64 -1.83 -10.63 -30.51
CA GLU A 64 -0.58 -9.89 -30.39
C GLU A 64 -0.46 -9.26 -29.01
N TRP A 65 0.70 -9.44 -28.37
CA TRP A 65 0.98 -8.94 -27.03
C TRP A 65 2.26 -8.13 -27.03
N SER A 66 2.30 -7.08 -26.23
CA SER A 66 3.47 -6.23 -26.06
C SER A 66 3.80 -6.07 -24.59
N ASP A 67 4.95 -5.45 -24.33
CA ASP A 67 5.36 -5.03 -23.00
C ASP A 67 4.30 -4.11 -22.42
N GLY A 68 4.15 -4.15 -21.11
CA GLY A 68 3.21 -3.28 -20.41
C GLY A 68 3.72 -2.86 -19.06
N GLU A 69 3.08 -1.84 -18.51
CA GLU A 69 3.34 -1.35 -17.17
C GLU A 69 2.02 -0.99 -16.48
N LYS A 70 2.02 -1.04 -15.15
CA LYS A 70 0.80 -0.80 -14.38
C LYS A 70 1.12 -0.31 -12.98
N ILE A 71 0.30 0.60 -12.47
CA ILE A 71 0.30 0.99 -11.06
C ILE A 71 -0.87 0.29 -10.39
N ILE A 72 -0.59 -0.41 -9.29
CA ILE A 72 -1.58 -1.17 -8.53
C ILE A 72 -1.59 -0.64 -7.10
N PRO A 73 -2.65 0.09 -6.68
CA PRO A 73 -2.78 0.50 -5.29
C PRO A 73 -2.89 -0.74 -4.38
N LEU A 74 -2.18 -0.72 -3.26
CA LEU A 74 -2.20 -1.81 -2.30
C LEU A 74 -2.71 -1.31 -0.95
N SER A 75 -3.45 -2.16 -0.25
CA SER A 75 -3.75 -1.94 1.15
C SER A 75 -2.50 -2.18 1.99
N PHE A 76 -2.52 -1.78 3.25
CA PHE A 76 -1.42 -2.04 4.17
C PHE A 76 -1.11 -3.54 4.25
N GLY A 77 -2.13 -4.38 4.40
CA GLY A 77 -1.95 -5.82 4.47
C GLY A 77 -1.40 -6.44 3.19
N GLU A 78 -1.85 -5.94 2.03
CA GLU A 78 -1.34 -6.40 0.73
C GLU A 78 0.13 -6.00 0.53
N ALA A 79 0.50 -4.78 0.93
CA ALA A 79 1.89 -4.31 0.86
C ALA A 79 2.79 -5.10 1.81
N GLN A 80 2.30 -5.39 3.01
CA GLN A 80 2.98 -6.21 4.01
C GLN A 80 3.25 -7.62 3.47
N LYS A 81 2.25 -8.25 2.88
CA LYS A 81 2.38 -9.59 2.30
C LYS A 81 3.35 -9.61 1.13
N TRP A 82 3.28 -8.62 0.25
CA TRP A 82 4.20 -8.52 -0.88
C TRP A 82 5.65 -8.39 -0.40
N THR A 83 5.89 -7.54 0.61
CA THR A 83 7.22 -7.35 1.20
C THR A 83 7.75 -8.65 1.83
N GLU A 84 6.88 -9.37 2.51
CA GLU A 84 7.20 -10.66 3.13
C GLU A 84 7.63 -11.70 2.09
N GLU A 85 6.96 -11.71 0.94
CA GLU A 85 7.22 -12.68 -0.14
C GLU A 85 8.40 -12.29 -1.03
N HIS A 86 8.71 -11.00 -1.19
CA HIS A 86 9.63 -10.52 -2.21
C HIS A 86 10.88 -9.81 -1.69
N LEU A 87 10.85 -9.27 -0.48
CA LEU A 87 11.95 -8.51 0.08
C LEU A 87 12.55 -9.20 1.31
N ASP A 88 13.67 -8.65 1.79
CA ASP A 88 14.36 -9.23 2.95
C ASP A 88 13.69 -8.83 4.28
N ALA A 89 14.10 -9.51 5.35
CA ALA A 89 13.57 -9.28 6.69
C ALA A 89 13.90 -7.87 7.21
N ASP A 90 15.07 -7.34 6.89
CA ASP A 90 15.49 -6.01 7.35
C ASP A 90 14.60 -4.92 6.75
N THR A 91 14.26 -5.03 5.47
CA THR A 91 13.34 -4.10 4.79
C THR A 91 11.93 -4.22 5.39
N TYR A 92 11.49 -5.45 5.64
CA TYR A 92 10.20 -5.69 6.28
C TYR A 92 10.12 -4.99 7.65
N MET A 93 11.12 -5.19 8.49
CA MET A 93 11.15 -4.59 9.83
C MET A 93 11.24 -3.06 9.80
N LYS A 94 11.85 -2.48 8.77
CA LYS A 94 11.97 -1.03 8.61
C LYS A 94 10.62 -0.35 8.37
N TYR A 95 9.74 -0.99 7.60
CA TYR A 95 8.47 -0.39 7.17
C TYR A 95 7.24 -1.03 7.81
N PHE A 96 7.37 -2.22 8.36
CA PHE A 96 6.27 -2.96 8.96
C PHE A 96 6.71 -3.50 10.32
N LYS A 97 5.76 -3.63 11.24
CA LYS A 97 6.05 -4.19 12.56
C LYS A 97 5.82 -5.69 12.56
N LEU A 98 6.70 -6.41 13.26
CA LEU A 98 6.51 -7.84 13.50
C LEU A 98 5.37 -8.05 14.50
N SER A 99 4.48 -8.99 14.18
CA SER A 99 3.35 -9.34 15.04
C SER A 99 3.71 -10.46 16.01
N ASP A 100 4.59 -10.16 16.95
CA ASP A 100 4.95 -11.12 18.01
C ASP A 100 3.98 -11.10 19.17
N ASN A 101 3.10 -10.12 19.21
CA ASN A 101 2.11 -9.96 20.29
C ASN A 101 0.69 -9.83 19.74
N VAL A 102 -0.25 -10.47 20.43
CA VAL A 102 -1.67 -10.42 20.10
C VAL A 102 -2.24 -8.99 20.17
N HIS A 103 -1.49 -8.08 20.77
CA HIS A 103 -1.91 -6.68 20.98
C HIS A 103 -1.27 -5.68 20.04
N ASP A 104 -0.61 -6.13 18.97
CA ASP A 104 -0.01 -5.22 18.01
C ASP A 104 -1.07 -4.38 17.31
N LYS A 105 -0.75 -3.11 17.12
CA LYS A 105 -1.64 -2.16 16.46
C LYS A 105 -1.31 -2.07 14.98
N GLU A 106 -2.34 -2.18 14.17
CA GLU A 106 -2.24 -2.02 12.72
C GLU A 106 -2.67 -0.61 12.32
N THR A 107 -2.05 -0.05 11.30
CA THR A 107 -2.44 1.25 10.77
C THR A 107 -3.56 1.08 9.76
N VAL A 108 -4.66 1.78 10.00
CA VAL A 108 -5.83 1.79 9.11
C VAL A 108 -6.06 3.20 8.62
N SER A 109 -6.25 3.39 7.32
CA SER A 109 -6.58 4.69 6.73
C SER A 109 -8.09 4.82 6.62
N ILE A 110 -8.65 5.86 7.25
CA ILE A 110 -10.08 6.12 7.27
C ILE A 110 -10.35 7.54 6.78
N ARG A 111 -11.40 7.70 5.97
CA ARG A 111 -11.89 9.02 5.56
C ARG A 111 -13.05 9.42 6.47
N LEU A 112 -12.92 10.58 7.09
CA LEU A 112 -13.97 11.15 7.94
C LEU A 112 -14.32 12.55 7.43
N SER A 113 -15.55 12.97 7.67
CA SER A 113 -15.97 14.35 7.41
C SER A 113 -15.19 15.32 8.31
N ALA A 114 -15.05 16.57 7.89
CA ALA A 114 -14.37 17.58 8.69
C ALA A 114 -15.04 17.75 10.07
N ALA A 115 -16.37 17.69 10.13
CA ALA A 115 -17.10 17.77 11.40
C ALA A 115 -16.78 16.61 12.33
N ALA A 116 -16.66 15.38 11.79
CA ALA A 116 -16.30 14.20 12.59
C ALA A 116 -14.86 14.30 13.10
N ILE A 117 -13.94 14.80 12.30
CA ILE A 117 -12.54 14.99 12.69
C ILE A 117 -12.43 16.03 13.81
N ASP A 118 -13.14 17.15 13.70
CA ASP A 118 -13.13 18.21 14.72
C ASP A 118 -13.68 17.70 16.05
N LYS A 119 -14.79 16.97 16.00
CA LYS A 119 -15.39 16.37 17.19
C LYS A 119 -14.46 15.36 17.84
N LEU A 120 -13.77 14.56 17.04
CA LEU A 120 -12.80 13.57 17.52
C LEU A 120 -11.61 14.24 18.22
N LYS A 121 -11.10 15.35 17.67
CA LYS A 121 -10.02 16.13 18.28
C LYS A 121 -10.43 16.72 19.62
N ILE A 122 -11.66 17.20 19.73
CA ILE A 122 -12.21 17.73 20.99
C ILE A 122 -12.29 16.61 22.04
N MET A 123 -12.80 15.46 21.65
CA MET A 123 -12.88 14.30 22.55
C MET A 123 -11.51 13.84 23.04
N ALA A 124 -10.54 13.79 22.16
CA ALA A 124 -9.16 13.41 22.48
C ALA A 124 -8.54 14.40 23.47
N SER A 125 -8.75 15.69 23.25
CA SER A 125 -8.26 16.77 24.11
C SER A 125 -8.84 16.68 25.53
N LYS A 126 -10.14 16.41 25.65
CA LYS A 126 -10.82 16.27 26.94
C LYS A 126 -10.32 15.09 27.77
N LYS A 127 -9.91 14.01 27.10
CA LYS A 127 -9.41 12.79 27.74
C LYS A 127 -7.91 12.76 27.89
N ASP A 128 -7.22 13.79 27.43
CA ASP A 128 -5.75 13.86 27.39
C ASP A 128 -5.16 12.62 26.70
N ALA A 129 -5.77 12.20 25.60
CA ALA A 129 -5.41 11.04 24.80
C ALA A 129 -5.15 11.42 23.34
N SER A 130 -4.47 10.56 22.59
CA SER A 130 -4.30 10.76 21.17
C SER A 130 -5.62 10.48 20.42
N VAL A 131 -5.70 10.96 19.18
CA VAL A 131 -6.87 10.70 18.31
C VAL A 131 -7.04 9.18 18.09
N SER A 132 -5.93 8.47 17.88
CA SER A 132 -5.97 7.01 17.70
C SER A 132 -6.49 6.28 18.93
N GLU A 133 -6.04 6.66 20.12
CA GLU A 133 -6.51 6.08 21.37
C GLU A 133 -8.01 6.36 21.60
N THR A 134 -8.45 7.56 21.25
CA THR A 134 -9.87 7.94 21.36
C THR A 134 -10.75 7.06 20.46
N ILE A 135 -10.32 6.84 19.21
CA ILE A 135 -11.03 5.96 18.27
C ILE A 135 -11.08 4.53 18.82
N GLU A 136 -9.96 4.01 19.31
CA GLU A 136 -9.89 2.65 19.87
C GLU A 136 -10.85 2.48 21.05
N GLN A 137 -10.89 3.45 21.97
CA GLN A 137 -11.78 3.42 23.10
C GLN A 137 -13.26 3.43 22.69
N LEU A 138 -13.62 4.23 21.70
CA LEU A 138 -14.99 4.27 21.18
C LEU A 138 -15.41 2.93 20.57
N ILE A 139 -14.53 2.27 19.85
CA ILE A 139 -14.77 0.96 19.26
C ILE A 139 -14.94 -0.10 20.37
N MET A 140 -14.03 -0.11 21.34
CA MET A 140 -14.04 -1.11 22.41
C MET A 140 -15.23 -0.94 23.37
N GLN A 141 -15.80 0.28 23.49
CA GLN A 141 -17.00 0.55 24.27
C GLN A 141 -18.29 0.18 23.54
N SER A 142 -18.20 -0.07 22.24
CA SER A 142 -19.35 -0.46 21.42
C SER A 142 -19.75 -1.90 21.70
N ASP A 143 -21.03 -2.11 22.03
CA ASP A 143 -21.58 -3.47 22.21
C ASP A 143 -21.95 -4.04 20.84
N LEU A 144 -21.13 -4.98 20.37
CA LEU A 144 -21.43 -5.74 19.16
C LEU A 144 -22.25 -6.98 19.55
N LYS A 145 -23.50 -6.94 19.19
CA LYS A 145 -24.39 -8.09 19.38
C LYS A 145 -24.54 -8.88 18.07
#